data_531265d95ef03f5791f98d53678d022a
#
_entry.id   531265d95ef03f5791f98d53678d022a
#
_cell.length_a   1.000
_cell.length_b   1.000
_cell.length_c   1.000
_cell.angle_alpha   90.00
_cell.angle_beta   90.00
_cell.angle_gamma   90.00
#
_symmetry.space_group_name_H-M   'P 1'
#
loop_
_entity.id
_entity.type
_entity.pdbx_description
1 polymer ?
#
loop_
_entity_poly.entity_id
_entity_poly.type
_entity_poly.pdbx_seq_one_letter_code
_entity_poly.pdbx_strand_id
1 'polypeptide(L)'
;MVYVQDIDVLGDYVDNSLNEIDAVFLDLDGTIYLGGELIPGALEFLQRCNDRGVKRFFLSNNSSRSVNQYLEKLQGFGIPAEPADVLLSTHDLLSWLNKNNITKTWLIGTDGMKTMLEVQGIVTDSDTPEYVVLGYDTEICLLYTSPSPRDGTS
;
A
#
# COMPACT_ATOMS: atom_id res chain seq x y z
N MET A 1 -3.61 22.45 13.60
CA MET A 1 -4.66 21.47 13.89
C MET A 1 -5.98 22.22 13.84
N VAL A 2 -6.74 22.11 12.75
CA VAL A 2 -8.03 22.82 12.58
C VAL A 2 -9.12 21.83 12.96
N TYR A 3 -9.81 22.08 14.05
CA TYR A 3 -11.05 21.37 14.40
C TYR A 3 -12.19 21.98 13.57
N VAL A 4 -12.71 21.19 12.63
CA VAL A 4 -13.93 21.58 11.89
C VAL A 4 -15.12 20.99 12.65
N GLN A 5 -15.91 21.85 13.29
CA GLN A 5 -17.11 21.46 14.06
C GLN A 5 -18.38 21.32 13.21
N ASP A 6 -18.38 21.74 11.94
CA ASP A 6 -19.53 21.68 11.04
C ASP A 6 -19.25 20.79 9.82
N ILE A 7 -19.81 19.60 9.82
CA ILE A 7 -19.72 18.62 8.73
C ILE A 7 -20.35 19.18 7.43
N ASP A 8 -21.38 20.03 7.54
CA ASP A 8 -22.05 20.65 6.39
C ASP A 8 -21.13 21.63 5.64
N VAL A 9 -20.32 22.40 6.35
CA VAL A 9 -19.35 23.33 5.74
C VAL A 9 -18.22 22.57 5.05
N LEU A 10 -17.82 21.43 5.61
CA LEU A 10 -16.80 20.56 4.98
C LEU A 10 -17.33 19.91 3.70
N GLY A 11 -18.60 19.54 3.68
CA GLY A 11 -19.27 18.96 2.52
C GLY A 11 -19.27 19.92 1.34
N ASP A 12 -19.63 21.18 1.55
CA ASP A 12 -19.65 22.22 0.51
C ASP A 12 -18.25 22.58 0.01
N TYR A 13 -17.25 22.60 0.91
CA TYR A 13 -15.84 22.86 0.53
C TYR A 13 -15.26 21.74 -0.34
N VAL A 14 -15.49 20.49 0.05
CA VAL A 14 -15.02 19.32 -0.71
C VAL A 14 -15.73 19.24 -2.06
N ASP A 15 -17.01 19.54 -2.13
CA ASP A 15 -17.79 19.52 -3.36
C ASP A 15 -17.27 20.52 -4.38
N ASN A 16 -16.89 21.72 -3.97
CA ASN A 16 -16.36 22.74 -4.86
C ASN A 16 -14.94 22.39 -5.34
N SER A 17 -14.10 21.82 -4.45
CA SER A 17 -12.73 21.46 -4.81
C SER A 17 -12.64 20.28 -5.77
N LEU A 18 -13.57 19.31 -5.71
CA LEU A 18 -13.61 18.18 -6.64
C LEU A 18 -13.94 18.56 -8.09
N ASN A 19 -14.53 19.75 -8.33
CA ASN A 19 -14.86 20.20 -9.68
C ASN A 19 -13.62 20.62 -10.51
N GLU A 20 -12.48 20.83 -9.86
CA GLU A 20 -11.25 21.33 -10.47
C GLU A 20 -10.14 20.28 -10.58
N ILE A 21 -10.42 19.03 -10.15
CA ILE A 21 -9.43 17.96 -10.14
C ILE A 21 -9.87 16.74 -10.94
N ASP A 22 -8.92 16.11 -11.62
CA ASP A 22 -9.15 14.91 -12.43
C ASP A 22 -8.94 13.61 -11.64
N ALA A 23 -8.15 13.66 -10.60
CA ALA A 23 -7.81 12.48 -9.80
C ALA A 23 -7.50 12.80 -8.34
N VAL A 24 -7.77 11.85 -7.46
CA VAL A 24 -7.37 11.86 -6.05
C VAL A 24 -6.51 10.65 -5.74
N PHE A 25 -5.51 10.85 -4.89
CA PHE A 25 -4.67 9.80 -4.35
C PHE A 25 -4.97 9.67 -2.87
N LEU A 26 -5.37 8.47 -2.45
CA LEU A 26 -5.90 8.20 -1.12
C LEU A 26 -5.04 7.15 -0.43
N ASP A 27 -4.47 7.48 0.70
CA ASP A 27 -3.88 6.49 1.58
C ASP A 27 -4.98 5.54 2.11
N LEU A 28 -4.62 4.30 2.41
CA LEU A 28 -5.58 3.26 2.78
C LEU A 28 -5.74 3.13 4.29
N ASP A 29 -4.67 2.70 4.97
CA ASP A 29 -4.71 2.41 6.41
C ASP A 29 -4.73 3.70 7.23
N GLY A 30 -5.84 3.98 7.91
CA GLY A 30 -6.04 5.21 8.67
C GLY A 30 -6.72 6.35 7.90
N THR A 31 -6.99 6.16 6.59
CA THR A 31 -7.67 7.15 5.74
C THR A 31 -9.00 6.62 5.21
N ILE A 32 -9.00 5.46 4.58
CA ILE A 32 -10.23 4.80 4.08
C ILE A 32 -10.81 3.86 5.14
N TYR A 33 -9.94 3.12 5.82
CA TYR A 33 -10.33 2.21 6.90
C TYR A 33 -9.28 2.19 8.02
N LEU A 34 -9.69 1.75 9.19
CA LEU A 34 -8.81 1.45 10.31
C LEU A 34 -9.08 0.01 10.77
N GLY A 35 -8.05 -0.85 10.63
CA GLY A 35 -8.23 -2.27 10.91
C GLY A 35 -9.28 -2.91 10.00
N GLY A 36 -10.38 -3.38 10.59
CA GLY A 36 -11.51 -4.02 9.89
C GLY A 36 -12.71 -3.11 9.63
N GLU A 37 -12.63 -1.82 9.94
CA GLU A 37 -13.76 -0.89 9.88
C GLU A 37 -13.48 0.28 8.95
N LEU A 38 -14.50 0.69 8.19
CA LEU A 38 -14.45 1.90 7.36
C LEU A 38 -14.43 3.15 8.24
N ILE A 39 -13.67 4.15 7.81
CA ILE A 39 -13.73 5.47 8.40
C ILE A 39 -15.04 6.15 7.98
N PRO A 40 -15.78 6.74 8.91
CA PRO A 40 -17.03 7.45 8.60
C PRO A 40 -16.82 8.51 7.50
N GLY A 41 -17.70 8.52 6.50
CA GLY A 41 -17.62 9.44 5.36
C GLY A 41 -16.76 8.94 4.20
N ALA A 42 -15.99 7.86 4.34
CA ALA A 42 -15.12 7.36 3.28
C ALA A 42 -15.92 6.90 2.05
N LEU A 43 -17.00 6.13 2.24
CA LEU A 43 -17.83 5.67 1.12
C LEU A 43 -18.53 6.82 0.40
N GLU A 44 -19.07 7.76 1.16
CA GLU A 44 -19.74 8.96 0.63
C GLU A 44 -18.77 9.81 -0.20
N PHE A 45 -17.53 9.98 0.28
CA PHE A 45 -16.50 10.68 -0.47
C PHE A 45 -16.15 9.95 -1.78
N LEU A 46 -15.94 8.64 -1.73
CA LEU A 46 -15.64 7.84 -2.90
C LEU A 46 -16.79 7.85 -3.92
N GLN A 47 -18.03 7.85 -3.44
CA GLN A 47 -19.21 7.98 -4.30
C GLN A 47 -19.26 9.34 -4.99
N ARG A 48 -19.00 10.44 -4.27
CA ARG A 48 -18.92 11.78 -4.85
C ARG A 48 -17.82 11.91 -5.92
N CYS A 49 -16.65 11.28 -5.70
CA CYS A 49 -15.62 11.21 -6.72
C CYS A 49 -16.14 10.52 -7.99
N ASN A 50 -16.84 9.39 -7.83
CA ASN A 50 -17.39 8.64 -8.95
C ASN A 50 -18.44 9.46 -9.72
N ASP A 51 -19.37 10.12 -9.01
CA ASP A 51 -20.44 10.92 -9.59
C ASP A 51 -19.91 12.11 -10.39
N ARG A 52 -18.70 12.60 -10.07
CA ARG A 52 -18.02 13.69 -10.76
C ARG A 52 -16.98 13.25 -11.80
N GLY A 53 -16.80 11.93 -11.97
CA GLY A 53 -15.81 11.38 -12.89
C GLY A 53 -14.36 11.57 -12.43
N VAL A 54 -14.14 11.87 -11.13
CA VAL A 54 -12.81 12.00 -10.55
C VAL A 54 -12.22 10.61 -10.35
N LYS A 55 -11.05 10.35 -10.93
CA LYS A 55 -10.33 9.09 -10.75
C LYS A 55 -9.83 8.93 -9.32
N ARG A 56 -9.85 7.71 -8.81
CA ARG A 56 -9.41 7.39 -7.46
C ARG A 56 -8.26 6.40 -7.51
N PHE A 57 -7.15 6.74 -6.87
CA PHE A 57 -6.01 5.87 -6.70
C PHE A 57 -5.77 5.62 -5.22
N PHE A 58 -5.62 4.36 -4.86
CA PHE A 58 -5.39 3.91 -3.50
C PHE A 58 -3.90 3.66 -3.30
N LEU A 59 -3.29 4.39 -2.37
CA LEU A 59 -1.88 4.30 -2.06
C LEU A 59 -1.65 3.46 -0.81
N SER A 60 -0.57 2.68 -0.80
CA SER A 60 -0.06 2.10 0.44
C SER A 60 1.47 2.00 0.39
N ASN A 61 2.10 2.44 1.47
CA ASN A 61 3.53 2.23 1.72
C ASN A 61 3.81 0.91 2.45
N ASN A 62 2.77 0.20 2.84
CA ASN A 62 2.90 -1.10 3.50
C ASN A 62 3.18 -2.20 2.46
N SER A 63 4.44 -2.62 2.37
CA SER A 63 4.89 -3.66 1.45
C SER A 63 4.51 -5.10 1.88
N SER A 64 3.85 -5.26 3.03
CA SER A 64 3.47 -6.60 3.52
C SER A 64 2.34 -7.26 2.75
N ARG A 65 1.65 -6.51 1.88
CA ARG A 65 0.49 -7.00 1.11
C ARG A 65 0.66 -6.84 -0.38
N SER A 66 0.08 -7.78 -1.12
CA SER A 66 -0.03 -7.70 -2.58
C SER A 66 -1.22 -6.83 -3.00
N VAL A 67 -1.25 -6.44 -4.29
CA VAL A 67 -2.40 -5.75 -4.90
C VAL A 67 -3.70 -6.52 -4.68
N ASN A 68 -3.69 -7.85 -4.89
CA ASN A 68 -4.89 -8.68 -4.74
C ASN A 68 -5.46 -8.64 -3.32
N GLN A 69 -4.59 -8.68 -2.30
CA GLN A 69 -5.03 -8.59 -0.90
C GLN A 69 -5.69 -7.24 -0.58
N TYR A 70 -5.20 -6.14 -1.18
CA TYR A 70 -5.86 -4.83 -1.06
C TYR A 70 -7.18 -4.77 -1.80
N LEU A 71 -7.26 -5.34 -3.01
CA LEU A 71 -8.51 -5.43 -3.78
C LEU A 71 -9.58 -6.22 -3.03
N GLU A 72 -9.25 -7.40 -2.49
CA GLU A 72 -10.16 -8.20 -1.68
C GLU A 72 -10.68 -7.41 -0.48
N LYS A 73 -9.80 -6.66 0.20
CA LYS A 73 -10.17 -5.83 1.35
C LYS A 73 -11.11 -4.68 0.95
N LEU A 74 -10.80 -3.97 -0.13
CA LEU A 74 -11.64 -2.88 -0.67
C LEU A 74 -13.01 -3.40 -1.10
N GLN A 75 -13.05 -4.53 -1.80
CA GLN A 75 -14.29 -5.19 -2.20
C GLN A 75 -15.12 -5.64 -1.00
N GLY A 76 -14.48 -6.14 0.05
CA GLY A 76 -15.14 -6.49 1.31
C GLY A 76 -15.84 -5.30 1.99
N PHE A 77 -15.36 -4.08 1.74
CA PHE A 77 -16.01 -2.84 2.16
C PHE A 77 -17.02 -2.28 1.14
N GLY A 78 -17.24 -2.97 0.02
CA GLY A 78 -18.13 -2.49 -1.05
C GLY A 78 -17.51 -1.38 -1.91
N ILE A 79 -16.19 -1.21 -1.88
CA ILE A 79 -15.47 -0.22 -2.68
C ILE A 79 -15.00 -0.91 -3.97
N PRO A 80 -15.54 -0.54 -5.15
CA PRO A 80 -15.07 -1.07 -6.42
C PRO A 80 -13.68 -0.48 -6.74
N ALA A 81 -12.73 -1.36 -7.01
CA ALA A 81 -11.38 -1.00 -7.42
C ALA A 81 -10.81 -2.07 -8.36
N GLU A 82 -9.96 -1.63 -9.29
CA GLU A 82 -9.21 -2.47 -10.21
C GLU A 82 -7.72 -2.51 -9.83
N PRO A 83 -6.93 -3.47 -10.33
CA PRO A 83 -5.49 -3.54 -10.03
C PRO A 83 -4.74 -2.25 -10.35
N ALA A 84 -5.14 -1.53 -11.40
CA ALA A 84 -4.54 -0.26 -11.80
C ALA A 84 -4.82 0.90 -10.84
N ASP A 85 -5.84 0.78 -9.99
CA ASP A 85 -6.20 1.79 -8.99
C ASP A 85 -5.36 1.67 -7.72
N VAL A 86 -4.67 0.54 -7.50
CA VAL A 86 -3.89 0.27 -6.27
C VAL A 86 -2.41 0.46 -6.54
N LEU A 87 -1.82 1.45 -5.90
CA LEU A 87 -0.42 1.82 -6.02
C LEU A 87 0.32 1.51 -4.72
N LEU A 88 1.28 0.59 -4.79
CA LEU A 88 2.10 0.15 -3.66
C LEU A 88 3.54 0.66 -3.81
N SER A 89 4.22 0.87 -2.71
CA SER A 89 5.67 1.16 -2.70
C SER A 89 6.49 0.09 -3.42
N THR A 90 6.01 -1.16 -3.43
CA THR A 90 6.64 -2.27 -4.16
C THR A 90 6.65 -2.04 -5.69
N HIS A 91 5.68 -1.30 -6.26
CA HIS A 91 5.68 -0.95 -7.68
C HIS A 91 6.85 -0.01 -8.04
N ASP A 92 7.17 0.94 -7.16
CA ASP A 92 8.31 1.84 -7.37
C ASP A 92 9.64 1.08 -7.27
N LEU A 93 9.76 0.18 -6.29
CA LEU A 93 10.90 -0.73 -6.19
C LEU A 93 11.08 -1.56 -7.46
N LEU A 94 10.02 -2.18 -7.97
CA LEU A 94 10.05 -2.98 -9.21
C LEU A 94 10.47 -2.14 -10.41
N SER A 95 9.95 -0.93 -10.52
CA SER A 95 10.32 0.02 -11.57
C SER A 95 11.81 0.36 -11.50
N TRP A 96 12.34 0.58 -10.29
CA TRP A 96 13.75 0.88 -10.07
C TRP A 96 14.65 -0.33 -10.40
N LEU A 97 14.30 -1.54 -9.93
CA LEU A 97 15.04 -2.77 -10.21
C LEU A 97 15.12 -3.04 -11.72
N ASN A 98 13.97 -2.94 -12.41
CA ASN A 98 13.90 -3.14 -13.86
C ASN A 98 14.72 -2.09 -14.63
N LYS A 99 14.64 -0.81 -14.25
CA LYS A 99 15.40 0.28 -14.85
C LYS A 99 16.91 0.09 -14.73
N ASN A 100 17.37 -0.54 -13.65
CA ASN A 100 18.78 -0.81 -13.39
C ASN A 100 19.21 -2.23 -13.83
N ASN A 101 18.33 -3.00 -14.47
CA ASN A 101 18.56 -4.38 -14.92
C ASN A 101 18.96 -5.33 -13.77
N ILE A 102 18.44 -5.10 -12.58
CA ILE A 102 18.67 -5.95 -11.40
C ILE A 102 17.70 -7.12 -11.44
N THR A 103 18.22 -8.34 -11.44
CA THR A 103 17.42 -9.56 -11.52
C THR A 103 17.64 -10.51 -10.35
N LYS A 104 18.67 -10.28 -9.55
CA LYS A 104 19.05 -11.15 -8.42
C LYS A 104 19.04 -10.37 -7.11
N THR A 105 18.11 -10.72 -6.25
CA THR A 105 17.97 -10.09 -4.93
C THR A 105 17.94 -11.14 -3.83
N TRP A 106 18.18 -10.68 -2.59
CA TRP A 106 17.83 -11.41 -1.39
C TRP A 106 16.73 -10.62 -0.69
N LEU A 107 15.52 -11.18 -0.66
CA LEU A 107 14.37 -10.51 -0.08
C LEU A 107 14.19 -10.91 1.39
N ILE A 108 14.05 -9.91 2.25
CA ILE A 108 13.51 -10.02 3.59
C ILE A 108 12.17 -9.30 3.58
N GLY A 109 11.08 -10.05 3.49
CA GLY A 109 9.73 -9.52 3.33
C GLY A 109 8.70 -10.64 3.22
N THR A 110 7.43 -10.28 3.11
CA THR A 110 6.31 -11.21 3.07
C THR A 110 6.19 -11.96 1.74
N ASP A 111 5.45 -13.06 1.74
CA ASP A 111 5.10 -13.84 0.54
C ASP A 111 4.37 -12.97 -0.52
N GLY A 112 3.58 -12.00 -0.09
CA GLY A 112 2.92 -11.06 -1.01
C GLY A 112 3.93 -10.23 -1.80
N MET A 113 4.96 -9.69 -1.14
CA MET A 113 6.02 -8.94 -1.79
C MET A 113 6.89 -9.85 -2.66
N LYS A 114 7.22 -11.06 -2.18
CA LYS A 114 7.95 -12.08 -2.92
C LYS A 114 7.28 -12.38 -4.26
N THR A 115 5.99 -12.68 -4.22
CA THR A 115 5.20 -12.98 -5.43
C THR A 115 5.24 -11.83 -6.44
N MET A 116 5.15 -10.58 -5.99
CA MET A 116 5.21 -9.42 -6.88
C MET A 116 6.55 -9.29 -7.60
N LEU A 117 7.67 -9.58 -6.92
CA LEU A 117 9.01 -9.55 -7.52
C LEU A 117 9.21 -10.71 -8.51
N GLU A 118 8.82 -11.92 -8.11
CA GLU A 118 9.02 -13.13 -8.92
C GLU A 118 8.20 -13.12 -10.22
N VAL A 119 6.98 -12.59 -10.21
CA VAL A 119 6.16 -12.39 -11.42
C VAL A 119 6.86 -11.49 -12.44
N GLN A 120 7.72 -10.57 -11.98
CA GLN A 120 8.55 -9.71 -12.84
C GLN A 120 9.91 -10.31 -13.20
N GLY A 121 10.15 -11.59 -12.87
CA GLY A 121 11.39 -12.29 -13.18
C GLY A 121 12.56 -11.96 -12.26
N ILE A 122 12.30 -11.38 -11.08
CA ILE A 122 13.32 -11.05 -10.10
C ILE A 122 13.46 -12.22 -9.12
N VAL A 123 14.67 -12.79 -9.02
CA VAL A 123 15.01 -13.82 -8.05
C VAL A 123 15.10 -13.20 -6.66
N THR A 124 14.43 -13.80 -5.67
CA THR A 124 14.26 -13.23 -4.33
C THR A 124 15.07 -13.94 -3.24
N ASP A 125 15.75 -15.02 -3.58
CA ASP A 125 16.54 -15.88 -2.69
C ASP A 125 17.92 -16.25 -3.27
N SER A 126 18.52 -15.34 -4.03
CA SER A 126 19.79 -15.59 -4.70
C SER A 126 20.94 -15.77 -3.70
N ASP A 127 21.76 -16.80 -3.91
CA ASP A 127 23.02 -17.01 -3.16
C ASP A 127 24.08 -15.94 -3.47
N THR A 128 23.91 -15.21 -4.57
CA THR A 128 24.80 -14.12 -5.02
C THR A 128 23.98 -12.90 -5.41
N PRO A 129 23.27 -12.29 -4.43
CA PRO A 129 22.38 -11.19 -4.72
C PRO A 129 23.16 -9.93 -5.09
N GLU A 130 22.62 -9.17 -6.04
CA GLU A 130 23.10 -7.84 -6.40
C GLU A 130 22.65 -6.82 -5.33
N TYR A 131 21.46 -7.03 -4.76
CA TYR A 131 20.87 -6.20 -3.70
C TYR A 131 20.13 -7.04 -2.68
N VAL A 132 20.17 -6.60 -1.43
CA VAL A 132 19.28 -7.05 -0.36
C VAL A 132 18.07 -6.11 -0.35
N VAL A 133 16.87 -6.68 -0.44
CA VAL A 133 15.61 -5.95 -0.38
C VAL A 133 14.98 -6.21 0.99
N LEU A 134 14.72 -5.13 1.73
CA LEU A 134 14.07 -5.19 3.03
C LEU A 134 12.68 -4.56 2.91
N GLY A 135 11.64 -5.39 3.03
CA GLY A 135 10.25 -4.96 3.12
C GLY A 135 9.75 -4.90 4.55
N TYR A 136 8.56 -4.32 4.73
CA TYR A 136 7.84 -4.46 5.99
C TYR A 136 7.34 -5.91 6.09
N ASP A 137 7.85 -6.63 7.08
CA ASP A 137 7.60 -8.05 7.26
C ASP A 137 6.84 -8.31 8.56
N THR A 138 5.65 -8.88 8.43
CA THR A 138 4.80 -9.30 9.55
C THR A 138 4.97 -10.78 9.91
N GLU A 139 5.77 -11.52 9.13
CA GLU A 139 5.94 -12.97 9.24
C GLU A 139 7.27 -13.33 9.94
N ILE A 140 8.24 -12.41 9.92
CA ILE A 140 9.53 -12.60 10.63
C ILE A 140 9.35 -12.42 12.13
N CYS A 141 9.76 -13.45 12.88
CA CYS A 141 9.96 -13.37 14.31
C CYS A 141 11.44 -13.09 14.60
N LEU A 142 11.79 -11.84 14.87
CA LEU A 142 13.17 -11.41 15.15
C LEU A 142 13.79 -12.13 16.38
N LEU A 143 12.98 -12.68 17.27
CA LEU A 143 13.46 -13.44 18.44
C LEU A 143 14.11 -14.78 18.06
N TYR A 144 13.75 -15.33 16.89
CA TYR A 144 14.28 -16.61 16.43
C TYR A 144 15.30 -16.50 15.28
N THR A 145 15.36 -15.36 14.60
CA THR A 145 16.18 -15.20 13.39
C THR A 145 17.46 -14.39 13.58
N SER A 146 17.58 -13.64 14.67
CA SER A 146 18.77 -12.86 14.98
C SER A 146 19.18 -13.06 16.45
N PRO A 147 20.20 -13.89 16.71
CA PRO A 147 20.77 -13.95 18.06
C PRO A 147 21.28 -12.56 18.44
N SER A 148 20.83 -12.07 19.59
CA SER A 148 21.30 -10.79 20.12
C SER A 148 22.82 -10.86 20.31
N PRO A 149 23.60 -9.81 19.93
CA PRO A 149 25.01 -9.74 20.25
C PRO A 149 25.34 -9.83 21.74
N ARG A 150 24.33 -9.74 22.62
CA ARG A 150 24.46 -9.88 24.09
C ARG A 150 24.39 -11.34 24.56
N ASP A 151 23.94 -12.26 23.71
CA ASP A 151 23.82 -13.70 24.08
C ASP A 151 25.12 -14.47 23.87
N GLY A 152 26.19 -13.80 23.46
CA GLY A 152 27.50 -14.40 23.12
C GLY A 152 28.58 -14.30 24.21
N THR A 153 28.25 -13.93 25.45
CA THR A 153 29.23 -13.86 26.55
C THR A 153 28.66 -14.49 27.83
N SER A 154 28.85 -15.74 27.95
CA SER A 154 28.95 -16.44 29.25
C SER A 154 30.02 -17.53 29.20
#